data_682f0cfadc562a0f22d00cec09db1a88
#
_entry.id   682f0cfadc562a0f22d00cec09db1a88
#
_cell.length_a   1.000
_cell.length_b   1.000
_cell.length_c   1.000
_cell.angle_alpha   90.00
_cell.angle_beta   90.00
_cell.angle_gamma   90.00
#
_symmetry.space_group_name_H-M   'P 1'
#
loop_
_entity.id
_entity.type
_entity.pdbx_description
1 polymer ?
#
loop_
_entity_poly.entity_id
_entity_poly.type
_entity_poly.pdbx_seq_one_letter_code
_entity_poly.pdbx_strand_id
1 'polypeptide(L)'
;LGNPAFFRQTSVMAADEFAEIFFDLPFPRSKVWTVFSRTDWLNRALGLPVVKYRTEPLAEGGSAVFASAKISGMELRWREWPFEWTEPEFYVVRREFLSGPLREAVAGVDFLELPGGGTRLKAHTQLTPRNALGSWLAKTVIAPKATRDMTRVVAHVRKFLQGEIRQSLPKLSVSPVDETILRGGIERLRREVGDDATVERLAGWLRSAPDVELTHIRPKTLAREWNLDMWAMLRVMLFGAHGGLLQFRWEILCPNCRSTRAPQTIGLAGLKRESHCDVCQINFDAEFDKSVELKFTVHPAVRKVPDQTFCLAGPGGKPHVFRQLLLQPGETRDWKWPADSAGLRLRSPQVKLPLLCETIAGQGSGRIECRPENFHYSPDANADGWKIFNPNKFPVQATLERIAWSEDILTAAAVTNWQVFRDLFAAEVLSPGEQITVSEQTILFTDLRGSTMMYHELGDALAYTYVRNHFSVISDAVQKNHGGLVKTIGDSVMAVFSNPAAAFAAATAMFAGIAEANRKSPERQQLVLKAGLHAGPCLAVNANDRLDYFGTTVNLAARLADYSRGGELTISDEIFLRAEVRQRFDQ
;
A
#
# COMPACT_ATOMS: atom_id res chain seq x y z
N LEU A 1 -18.85 27.61 -14.12
CA LEU A 1 -19.01 27.46 -15.58
C LEU A 1 -17.84 26.62 -16.05
N GLY A 2 -18.05 25.30 -16.20
CA GLY A 2 -17.05 24.35 -16.66
C GLY A 2 -16.68 24.65 -18.10
N ASN A 3 -15.38 24.80 -18.34
CA ASN A 3 -14.82 25.16 -19.62
C ASN A 3 -14.96 23.99 -20.63
N PRO A 4 -15.71 24.12 -21.73
CA PRO A 4 -15.84 23.08 -22.76
C PRO A 4 -14.64 22.98 -23.71
N ALA A 5 -13.49 23.56 -23.36
CA ALA A 5 -12.30 23.62 -24.22
C ALA A 5 -11.57 22.31 -24.45
N PHE A 6 -12.00 21.21 -23.83
CA PHE A 6 -11.35 19.89 -23.93
C PHE A 6 -11.55 19.14 -25.26
N PHE A 7 -12.44 19.61 -26.15
CA PHE A 7 -12.87 18.84 -27.32
C PHE A 7 -12.77 19.58 -28.67
N ARG A 8 -11.92 20.57 -28.83
CA ARG A 8 -11.69 21.20 -30.13
C ARG A 8 -10.25 21.05 -30.59
N GLN A 9 -9.97 19.95 -31.24
CA GLN A 9 -9.13 19.84 -32.45
C GLN A 9 -8.87 18.39 -32.81
N THR A 10 -9.83 17.76 -33.54
CA THR A 10 -9.51 16.73 -34.53
C THR A 10 -10.66 16.69 -35.54
N SER A 11 -10.32 16.87 -36.81
CA SER A 11 -11.04 16.62 -38.06
C SER A 11 -12.46 16.07 -37.99
N VAL A 12 -13.36 16.80 -38.58
CA VAL A 12 -14.74 16.44 -38.94
C VAL A 12 -14.80 15.06 -39.63
N MET A 13 -15.29 14.06 -38.89
CA MET A 13 -15.78 12.79 -39.41
C MET A 13 -16.78 12.18 -38.44
N ALA A 14 -18.00 11.87 -38.93
CA ALA A 14 -19.11 11.18 -38.27
C ALA A 14 -19.52 11.74 -36.90
N ALA A 15 -20.80 12.06 -36.74
CA ALA A 15 -21.35 12.61 -35.49
C ALA A 15 -21.03 11.70 -34.29
N ASP A 16 -20.25 12.20 -33.34
CA ASP A 16 -19.99 11.54 -32.07
C ASP A 16 -21.29 11.40 -31.31
N GLU A 17 -21.52 10.21 -30.73
CA GLU A 17 -22.64 9.97 -29.86
C GLU A 17 -22.25 10.33 -28.42
N PHE A 18 -22.94 11.29 -27.86
CA PHE A 18 -22.66 11.82 -26.53
C PHE A 18 -23.81 11.54 -25.57
N ALA A 19 -23.50 11.00 -24.39
CA ALA A 19 -24.45 10.78 -23.30
C ALA A 19 -23.94 11.41 -22.01
N GLU A 20 -24.75 12.27 -21.41
CA GLU A 20 -24.52 12.84 -20.08
C GLU A 20 -25.66 12.50 -19.14
N ILE A 21 -25.32 12.19 -17.88
CA ILE A 21 -26.31 11.89 -16.83
C ILE A 21 -25.87 12.61 -15.56
N PHE A 22 -26.84 13.21 -14.89
CA PHE A 22 -26.61 13.98 -13.67
C PHE A 22 -27.32 13.34 -12.48
N PHE A 23 -26.65 13.31 -11.33
CA PHE A 23 -27.20 12.82 -10.07
C PHE A 23 -26.80 13.74 -8.93
N ASP A 24 -27.76 14.23 -8.18
CA ASP A 24 -27.51 15.03 -6.98
C ASP A 24 -27.49 14.13 -5.74
N LEU A 25 -26.37 14.18 -5.02
CA LEU A 25 -26.10 13.39 -3.82
C LEU A 25 -25.86 14.35 -2.64
N PRO A 26 -26.55 14.16 -1.49
CA PRO A 26 -26.41 15.03 -0.32
C PRO A 26 -25.16 14.69 0.51
N PHE A 27 -24.03 14.47 -0.14
CA PHE A 27 -22.77 14.10 0.49
C PHE A 27 -21.62 14.92 -0.08
N PRO A 28 -20.58 15.23 0.74
CA PRO A 28 -19.38 15.92 0.27
C PRO A 28 -18.67 15.18 -0.86
N ARG A 29 -18.04 15.92 -1.75
CA ARG A 29 -17.28 15.37 -2.89
C ARG A 29 -16.27 14.28 -2.49
N SER A 30 -15.56 14.48 -1.38
CA SER A 30 -14.58 13.51 -0.88
C SER A 30 -15.19 12.15 -0.56
N LYS A 31 -16.39 12.12 0.05
CA LYS A 31 -17.10 10.86 0.33
C LYS A 31 -17.61 10.18 -0.93
N VAL A 32 -18.11 10.94 -1.89
CA VAL A 32 -18.58 10.38 -3.18
C VAL A 32 -17.39 9.87 -4.00
N TRP A 33 -16.29 10.63 -4.02
CA TRP A 33 -15.04 10.25 -4.68
C TRP A 33 -14.49 8.90 -4.20
N THR A 34 -14.43 8.65 -2.88
CA THR A 34 -13.91 7.38 -2.33
C THR A 34 -14.58 6.13 -2.87
N VAL A 35 -15.84 6.23 -3.30
CA VAL A 35 -16.56 5.10 -3.90
C VAL A 35 -16.36 5.05 -5.41
N PHE A 36 -16.59 6.16 -6.12
CA PHE A 36 -16.57 6.18 -7.59
C PHE A 36 -15.17 6.15 -8.19
N SER A 37 -14.13 6.58 -7.46
CA SER A 37 -12.73 6.49 -7.90
C SER A 37 -12.21 5.04 -7.97
N ARG A 38 -12.85 4.10 -7.28
CA ARG A 38 -12.55 2.65 -7.36
C ARG A 38 -13.06 2.07 -8.69
N THR A 39 -12.48 2.49 -9.79
CA THR A 39 -12.97 2.18 -11.15
C THR A 39 -12.98 0.68 -11.46
N ASP A 40 -12.11 -0.15 -10.87
CA ASP A 40 -12.18 -1.60 -11.03
C ASP A 40 -13.48 -2.16 -10.43
N TRP A 41 -13.85 -1.75 -9.24
CA TRP A 41 -15.09 -2.15 -8.57
C TRP A 41 -16.34 -1.56 -9.25
N LEU A 42 -16.23 -0.30 -9.71
CA LEU A 42 -17.30 0.37 -10.45
C LEU A 42 -17.60 -0.37 -11.76
N ASN A 43 -16.56 -0.76 -12.51
CA ASN A 43 -16.73 -1.51 -13.76
C ASN A 43 -17.38 -2.87 -13.53
N ARG A 44 -17.05 -3.57 -12.43
CA ARG A 44 -17.74 -4.80 -12.01
C ARG A 44 -19.23 -4.54 -11.74
N ALA A 45 -19.54 -3.50 -10.98
CA ALA A 45 -20.92 -3.12 -10.63
C ALA A 45 -21.74 -2.71 -11.85
N LEU A 46 -21.11 -2.08 -12.85
CA LEU A 46 -21.71 -1.75 -14.15
C LEU A 46 -21.87 -2.99 -15.07
N GLY A 47 -21.34 -4.14 -14.67
CA GLY A 47 -21.40 -5.37 -15.47
C GLY A 47 -20.55 -5.30 -16.74
N LEU A 48 -19.41 -4.60 -16.66
CA LEU A 48 -18.40 -4.60 -17.73
C LEU A 48 -17.62 -5.93 -17.70
N PRO A 49 -17.04 -6.35 -18.84
CA PRO A 49 -16.30 -7.60 -18.90
C PRO A 49 -14.96 -7.53 -18.18
N VAL A 50 -14.43 -8.70 -17.83
CA VAL A 50 -13.04 -8.87 -17.40
C VAL A 50 -12.09 -8.44 -18.52
N VAL A 51 -11.07 -7.67 -18.17
CA VAL A 51 -10.10 -7.09 -19.12
C VAL A 51 -8.74 -7.73 -18.94
N LYS A 52 -8.11 -8.11 -20.05
CA LYS A 52 -6.70 -8.53 -20.08
C LYS A 52 -5.87 -7.35 -20.55
N TYR A 53 -4.80 -7.05 -19.82
CA TYR A 53 -3.90 -5.94 -20.12
C TYR A 53 -2.53 -6.43 -20.60
N ARG A 54 -1.92 -5.67 -21.50
CA ARG A 54 -0.55 -5.82 -21.99
C ARG A 54 0.06 -4.42 -22.11
N THR A 55 1.31 -4.29 -21.71
CA THR A 55 2.07 -3.04 -21.83
C THR A 55 3.19 -3.18 -22.86
N GLU A 56 3.47 -2.10 -23.58
CA GLU A 56 4.59 -2.01 -24.51
C GLU A 56 5.39 -0.74 -24.20
N PRO A 57 6.74 -0.83 -24.09
CA PRO A 57 7.56 0.34 -23.79
C PRO A 57 7.47 1.38 -24.90
N LEU A 58 7.50 2.66 -24.51
CA LEU A 58 7.54 3.80 -25.43
C LEU A 58 8.99 4.35 -25.49
N ALA A 59 9.41 4.79 -26.66
CA ALA A 59 10.76 5.33 -26.86
C ALA A 59 11.03 6.60 -26.01
N GLU A 60 9.98 7.38 -25.78
CA GLU A 60 9.99 8.61 -24.98
C GLU A 60 9.89 8.36 -23.47
N GLY A 61 9.76 7.11 -23.04
CA GLY A 61 9.60 6.72 -21.64
C GLY A 61 8.17 6.33 -21.27
N GLY A 62 8.05 5.46 -20.28
CA GLY A 62 6.79 4.84 -19.87
C GLY A 62 6.32 3.76 -20.84
N SER A 63 5.02 3.45 -20.84
CA SER A 63 4.45 2.39 -21.66
C SER A 63 3.11 2.74 -22.27
N ALA A 64 2.85 2.20 -23.45
CA ALA A 64 1.51 2.10 -24.03
C ALA A 64 0.77 0.92 -23.38
N VAL A 65 -0.47 1.12 -22.98
CA VAL A 65 -1.32 0.08 -22.39
C VAL A 65 -2.31 -0.40 -23.44
N PHE A 66 -2.26 -1.68 -23.75
CA PHE A 66 -3.22 -2.37 -24.59
C PHE A 66 -4.11 -3.28 -23.77
N ALA A 67 -5.36 -3.35 -24.15
CA ALA A 67 -6.35 -4.12 -23.43
C ALA A 67 -7.21 -4.95 -24.38
N SER A 68 -7.73 -6.08 -23.90
CA SER A 68 -8.71 -6.89 -24.62
C SER A 68 -9.77 -7.44 -23.69
N ALA A 69 -10.98 -7.60 -24.21
CA ALA A 69 -12.10 -8.21 -23.51
C ALA A 69 -13.05 -8.92 -24.50
N LYS A 70 -13.71 -9.97 -24.01
CA LYS A 70 -14.77 -10.65 -24.77
C LYS A 70 -16.13 -10.02 -24.43
N ILE A 71 -16.83 -9.51 -25.43
CA ILE A 71 -18.17 -8.93 -25.31
C ILE A 71 -19.07 -9.64 -26.31
N SER A 72 -20.11 -10.32 -25.83
CA SER A 72 -21.07 -11.09 -26.68
C SER A 72 -20.36 -12.04 -27.67
N GLY A 73 -19.30 -12.72 -27.21
CA GLY A 73 -18.53 -13.67 -28.04
C GLY A 73 -17.45 -13.04 -28.93
N MET A 74 -17.46 -11.73 -29.11
CA MET A 74 -16.48 -10.98 -29.91
C MET A 74 -15.33 -10.50 -29.02
N GLU A 75 -14.09 -10.69 -29.47
CA GLU A 75 -12.91 -10.11 -28.81
C GLU A 75 -12.69 -8.67 -29.30
N LEU A 76 -12.85 -7.71 -28.40
CA LEU A 76 -12.49 -6.32 -28.64
C LEU A 76 -11.11 -6.04 -28.10
N ARG A 77 -10.30 -5.30 -28.86
CA ARG A 77 -8.96 -4.87 -28.51
C ARG A 77 -8.87 -3.34 -28.63
N TRP A 78 -8.23 -2.71 -27.65
CA TRP A 78 -8.04 -1.26 -27.66
C TRP A 78 -6.71 -0.85 -27.04
N ARG A 79 -6.24 0.34 -27.37
CA ARG A 79 -5.24 1.08 -26.63
C ARG A 79 -5.98 1.87 -25.55
N GLU A 80 -5.59 1.69 -24.30
CA GLU A 80 -6.09 2.50 -23.18
C GLU A 80 -5.08 3.62 -22.91
N TRP A 81 -5.52 4.85 -23.08
CA TRP A 81 -4.72 6.02 -22.75
C TRP A 81 -4.68 6.20 -21.23
N PRO A 82 -3.63 6.83 -20.65
CA PRO A 82 -3.59 7.12 -19.24
C PRO A 82 -4.85 7.83 -18.78
N PHE A 83 -5.40 7.39 -17.65
CA PHE A 83 -6.46 8.14 -17.00
C PHE A 83 -5.99 9.55 -16.68
N GLU A 84 -6.87 10.52 -16.86
CA GLU A 84 -6.69 11.86 -16.32
C GLU A 84 -7.63 12.07 -15.16
N TRP A 85 -7.14 12.69 -14.09
CA TRP A 85 -7.97 13.04 -12.93
C TRP A 85 -7.38 14.17 -12.11
N THR A 86 -8.23 14.81 -11.35
CA THR A 86 -7.92 15.65 -10.21
C THR A 86 -8.81 15.24 -9.05
N GLU A 87 -8.23 14.79 -7.96
CA GLU A 87 -8.96 14.45 -6.73
C GLU A 87 -9.45 15.70 -6.02
N PRO A 88 -10.71 15.75 -5.57
CA PRO A 88 -11.87 14.93 -5.87
C PRO A 88 -12.77 15.55 -6.97
N GLU A 89 -12.20 16.14 -8.03
CA GLU A 89 -12.92 16.96 -9.01
C GLU A 89 -13.47 16.14 -10.18
N PHE A 90 -12.64 15.31 -10.79
CA PHE A 90 -13.03 14.50 -11.95
C PHE A 90 -12.08 13.35 -12.22
N TYR A 91 -12.51 12.39 -13.01
CA TYR A 91 -11.64 11.48 -13.76
C TYR A 91 -12.22 11.18 -15.14
N VAL A 92 -11.33 10.88 -16.10
CA VAL A 92 -11.69 10.52 -17.48
C VAL A 92 -10.68 9.54 -18.04
N VAL A 93 -11.13 8.63 -18.91
CA VAL A 93 -10.29 7.70 -19.66
C VAL A 93 -10.71 7.68 -21.13
N ARG A 94 -9.70 7.62 -21.99
CA ARG A 94 -9.83 7.49 -23.43
C ARG A 94 -9.40 6.09 -23.87
N ARG A 95 -10.21 5.43 -24.71
CA ARG A 95 -9.95 4.11 -25.27
C ARG A 95 -10.05 4.19 -26.78
N GLU A 96 -8.97 3.84 -27.47
CA GLU A 96 -8.88 3.79 -28.92
C GLU A 96 -8.97 2.33 -29.37
N PHE A 97 -10.09 1.98 -30.01
CA PHE A 97 -10.35 0.59 -30.40
C PHE A 97 -9.58 0.21 -31.66
N LEU A 98 -8.84 -0.89 -31.58
CA LEU A 98 -8.10 -1.50 -32.69
C LEU A 98 -9.00 -2.45 -33.48
N SER A 99 -10.08 -2.94 -32.89
CA SER A 99 -11.06 -3.83 -33.51
C SER A 99 -12.48 -3.49 -33.08
N GLY A 100 -13.48 -3.93 -33.84
CA GLY A 100 -14.89 -3.76 -33.52
C GLY A 100 -15.54 -2.50 -34.15
N PRO A 101 -16.79 -2.22 -33.77
CA PRO A 101 -17.65 -1.23 -34.40
C PRO A 101 -17.37 0.22 -33.98
N LEU A 102 -16.66 0.41 -32.87
CA LEU A 102 -16.24 1.72 -32.36
C LEU A 102 -14.81 2.02 -32.79
N ARG A 103 -14.49 3.30 -33.00
CA ARG A 103 -13.14 3.82 -33.17
C ARG A 103 -12.58 4.30 -31.82
N GLU A 104 -13.39 5.01 -31.07
CA GLU A 104 -12.97 5.59 -29.79
C GLU A 104 -14.12 5.60 -28.79
N ALA A 105 -13.78 5.50 -27.50
CA ALA A 105 -14.68 5.80 -26.40
C ALA A 105 -13.93 6.62 -25.34
N VAL A 106 -14.57 7.72 -24.92
CA VAL A 106 -14.14 8.53 -23.78
C VAL A 106 -15.20 8.44 -22.70
N ALA A 107 -14.83 8.06 -21.50
CA ALA A 107 -15.76 7.93 -20.39
C ALA A 107 -15.18 8.58 -19.13
N GLY A 108 -16.01 9.29 -18.37
CA GLY A 108 -15.57 9.99 -17.18
C GLY A 108 -16.69 10.34 -16.23
N VAL A 109 -16.29 10.88 -15.08
CA VAL A 109 -17.18 11.38 -14.04
C VAL A 109 -16.62 12.68 -13.49
N ASP A 110 -17.46 13.73 -13.48
CA ASP A 110 -17.19 15.00 -12.80
C ASP A 110 -17.96 15.05 -11.48
N PHE A 111 -17.31 15.59 -10.45
CA PHE A 111 -17.86 15.76 -9.10
C PHE A 111 -17.99 17.26 -8.82
N LEU A 112 -19.14 17.83 -9.13
CA LEU A 112 -19.40 19.25 -8.97
C LEU A 112 -19.98 19.54 -7.59
N GLU A 113 -19.50 20.58 -6.94
CA GLU A 113 -20.02 20.98 -5.63
C GLU A 113 -21.39 21.65 -5.77
N LEU A 114 -22.33 21.23 -4.95
CA LEU A 114 -23.65 21.86 -4.85
C LEU A 114 -23.68 22.89 -3.73
N PRO A 115 -24.48 23.96 -3.87
CA PRO A 115 -24.79 24.82 -2.75
C PRO A 115 -25.32 24.00 -1.56
N GLY A 116 -24.71 24.16 -0.38
CA GLY A 116 -25.05 23.37 0.82
C GLY A 116 -24.19 22.13 1.05
N GLY A 117 -23.10 21.93 0.29
CA GLY A 117 -22.07 20.91 0.56
C GLY A 117 -22.36 19.52 -0.01
N GLY A 118 -23.38 19.37 -0.86
CA GLY A 118 -23.64 18.15 -1.62
C GLY A 118 -22.79 18.05 -2.90
N THR A 119 -22.94 16.95 -3.61
CA THR A 119 -22.23 16.67 -4.87
C THR A 119 -23.19 16.43 -6.01
N ARG A 120 -23.05 17.15 -7.12
CA ARG A 120 -23.61 16.76 -8.41
C ARG A 120 -22.61 15.90 -9.15
N LEU A 121 -22.93 14.62 -9.29
CA LEU A 121 -22.15 13.66 -10.08
C LEU A 121 -22.63 13.74 -11.52
N LYS A 122 -21.74 14.10 -12.45
CA LYS A 122 -21.98 14.10 -13.89
C LYS A 122 -21.21 12.94 -14.49
N ALA A 123 -21.88 11.88 -14.87
CA ALA A 123 -21.29 10.80 -15.65
C ALA A 123 -21.45 11.10 -17.14
N HIS A 124 -20.35 10.99 -17.90
CA HIS A 124 -20.36 11.27 -19.34
C HIS A 124 -19.66 10.16 -20.12
N THR A 125 -20.17 9.90 -21.32
CA THR A 125 -19.60 8.94 -22.27
C THR A 125 -19.74 9.50 -23.67
N GLN A 126 -18.62 9.59 -24.38
CA GLN A 126 -18.56 9.93 -25.79
C GLN A 126 -18.10 8.71 -26.58
N LEU A 127 -18.84 8.33 -27.60
CA LEU A 127 -18.55 7.19 -28.47
C LEU A 127 -18.37 7.68 -29.89
N THR A 128 -17.24 7.35 -30.51
CA THR A 128 -16.96 7.62 -31.92
C THR A 128 -17.12 6.32 -32.70
N PRO A 129 -18.19 6.18 -33.48
CA PRO A 129 -18.42 4.98 -34.29
C PRO A 129 -17.40 4.86 -35.42
N ARG A 130 -17.07 3.62 -35.80
CA ARG A 130 -16.25 3.32 -36.99
C ARG A 130 -17.10 3.22 -38.26
N ASN A 131 -18.35 2.82 -38.12
CA ASN A 131 -19.28 2.56 -39.20
C ASN A 131 -20.75 2.69 -38.72
N ALA A 132 -21.72 2.51 -39.65
CA ALA A 132 -23.14 2.60 -39.34
C ALA A 132 -23.61 1.61 -38.24
N LEU A 133 -23.05 0.40 -38.20
CA LEU A 133 -23.34 -0.57 -37.14
C LEU A 133 -22.88 -0.02 -35.78
N GLY A 134 -21.70 0.62 -35.74
CA GLY A 134 -21.19 1.25 -34.51
C GLY A 134 -22.09 2.38 -34.03
N SER A 135 -22.59 3.23 -34.95
CA SER A 135 -23.53 4.30 -34.61
C SER A 135 -24.85 3.73 -34.06
N TRP A 136 -25.39 2.72 -34.71
CA TRP A 136 -26.59 2.05 -34.22
C TRP A 136 -26.39 1.43 -32.84
N LEU A 137 -25.29 0.68 -32.63
CA LEU A 137 -24.96 0.09 -31.32
C LEU A 137 -24.78 1.14 -30.24
N ALA A 138 -24.08 2.23 -30.53
CA ALA A 138 -23.84 3.32 -29.59
C ALA A 138 -25.17 3.91 -29.09
N LYS A 139 -26.10 4.23 -30.02
CA LYS A 139 -27.40 4.84 -29.72
C LYS A 139 -28.38 3.90 -29.01
N THR A 140 -28.50 2.67 -29.51
CA THR A 140 -29.60 1.78 -29.12
C THR A 140 -29.24 0.80 -28.02
N VAL A 141 -27.95 0.49 -27.83
CA VAL A 141 -27.49 -0.53 -26.89
C VAL A 141 -26.58 0.06 -25.82
N ILE A 142 -25.50 0.73 -26.21
CA ILE A 142 -24.43 1.11 -25.25
C ILE A 142 -24.88 2.27 -24.37
N ALA A 143 -25.32 3.39 -24.95
CA ALA A 143 -25.70 4.56 -24.16
C ALA A 143 -26.92 4.30 -23.23
N PRO A 144 -28.02 3.65 -23.67
CA PRO A 144 -29.14 3.32 -22.79
C PRO A 144 -28.76 2.33 -21.67
N LYS A 145 -27.87 1.36 -21.98
CA LYS A 145 -27.37 0.43 -20.98
C LYS A 145 -26.51 1.15 -19.94
N ALA A 146 -25.57 2.01 -20.37
CA ALA A 146 -24.70 2.79 -19.48
C ALA A 146 -25.54 3.69 -18.55
N THR A 147 -26.54 4.39 -19.08
CA THR A 147 -27.48 5.21 -18.30
C THR A 147 -28.19 4.40 -17.23
N ARG A 148 -28.84 3.29 -17.59
CA ARG A 148 -29.58 2.44 -16.67
C ARG A 148 -28.68 1.83 -15.59
N ASP A 149 -27.49 1.35 -15.99
CA ASP A 149 -26.57 0.69 -15.04
C ASP A 149 -25.97 1.71 -14.09
N MET A 150 -25.62 2.92 -14.55
CA MET A 150 -25.12 4.01 -13.70
C MET A 150 -26.22 4.49 -12.73
N THR A 151 -27.46 4.66 -13.18
CA THR A 151 -28.60 5.03 -12.31
C THR A 151 -28.77 4.03 -11.17
N ARG A 152 -28.70 2.72 -11.46
CA ARG A 152 -28.76 1.67 -10.44
C ARG A 152 -27.59 1.75 -9.47
N VAL A 153 -26.35 1.96 -9.95
CA VAL A 153 -25.16 2.09 -9.10
C VAL A 153 -25.29 3.30 -8.19
N VAL A 154 -25.68 4.47 -8.71
CA VAL A 154 -25.84 5.69 -7.92
C VAL A 154 -26.91 5.54 -6.84
N ALA A 155 -28.06 4.92 -7.16
CA ALA A 155 -29.12 4.65 -6.18
C ALA A 155 -28.61 3.73 -5.05
N HIS A 156 -27.80 2.72 -5.37
CA HIS A 156 -27.20 1.84 -4.38
C HIS A 156 -26.16 2.57 -3.52
N VAL A 157 -25.25 3.34 -4.13
CA VAL A 157 -24.22 4.14 -3.43
C VAL A 157 -24.86 5.16 -2.49
N ARG A 158 -26.00 5.76 -2.86
CA ARG A 158 -26.75 6.65 -1.96
C ARG A 158 -27.13 5.94 -0.67
N LYS A 159 -27.72 4.74 -0.74
CA LYS A 159 -28.08 3.93 0.44
C LYS A 159 -26.86 3.54 1.28
N PHE A 160 -25.75 3.19 0.62
CA PHE A 160 -24.50 2.90 1.31
C PHE A 160 -23.98 4.11 2.08
N LEU A 161 -23.94 5.29 1.47
CA LEU A 161 -23.46 6.53 2.10
C LEU A 161 -24.42 7.02 3.21
N GLN A 162 -25.70 6.62 3.18
CA GLN A 162 -26.68 6.82 4.25
C GLN A 162 -26.52 5.84 5.41
N GLY A 163 -25.69 4.79 5.25
CA GLY A 163 -25.51 3.75 6.27
C GLY A 163 -26.63 2.67 6.26
N GLU A 164 -27.53 2.70 5.28
CA GLU A 164 -28.63 1.72 5.17
C GLU A 164 -28.16 0.33 4.75
N ILE A 165 -27.05 0.26 4.00
CA ILE A 165 -26.46 -0.99 3.52
C ILE A 165 -24.94 -0.98 3.71
N ARG A 166 -24.34 -2.16 3.88
CA ARG A 166 -22.91 -2.30 4.13
C ARG A 166 -22.05 -2.33 2.86
N GLN A 167 -22.59 -2.85 1.76
CA GLN A 167 -21.87 -3.01 0.50
C GLN A 167 -21.86 -1.72 -0.29
N SER A 168 -20.67 -1.21 -0.63
CA SER A 168 -20.51 0.08 -1.33
C SER A 168 -21.03 0.08 -2.77
N LEU A 169 -20.97 -1.04 -3.47
CA LEU A 169 -21.38 -1.20 -4.87
C LEU A 169 -22.25 -2.44 -5.09
N PRO A 170 -23.22 -2.40 -6.03
CA PRO A 170 -24.10 -3.52 -6.31
C PRO A 170 -23.44 -4.62 -7.16
N LYS A 171 -24.02 -5.81 -7.19
CA LYS A 171 -23.66 -6.93 -8.08
C LYS A 171 -22.22 -7.44 -7.96
N LEU A 172 -21.59 -7.25 -6.81
CA LEU A 172 -20.32 -7.89 -6.56
C LEU A 172 -20.57 -9.38 -6.29
N SER A 173 -19.76 -10.25 -6.90
CA SER A 173 -19.90 -11.71 -6.77
C SER A 173 -19.53 -12.16 -5.36
N VAL A 174 -20.26 -13.19 -4.89
CA VAL A 174 -19.99 -13.90 -3.65
C VAL A 174 -19.91 -15.38 -4.00
N SER A 175 -18.69 -15.92 -4.09
CA SER A 175 -18.47 -17.34 -4.39
C SER A 175 -18.87 -18.23 -3.22
N PRO A 176 -19.23 -19.50 -3.46
CA PRO A 176 -19.56 -20.45 -2.42
C PRO A 176 -18.42 -20.69 -1.43
N VAL A 177 -18.78 -20.90 -0.17
CA VAL A 177 -17.86 -21.18 0.94
C VAL A 177 -17.94 -22.67 1.31
N ASP A 178 -16.79 -23.28 1.58
CA ASP A 178 -16.76 -24.58 2.26
C ASP A 178 -16.96 -24.37 3.77
N GLU A 179 -18.19 -24.56 4.23
CA GLU A 179 -18.56 -24.33 5.63
C GLU A 179 -17.86 -25.29 6.61
N THR A 180 -17.46 -26.48 6.16
CA THR A 180 -16.76 -27.44 7.02
C THR A 180 -15.35 -26.96 7.31
N ILE A 181 -14.63 -26.53 6.26
CA ILE A 181 -13.27 -25.98 6.39
C ILE A 181 -13.29 -24.66 7.17
N LEU A 182 -14.23 -23.78 6.83
CA LEU A 182 -14.39 -22.50 7.54
C LEU A 182 -14.61 -22.71 9.04
N ARG A 183 -15.57 -23.56 9.42
CA ARG A 183 -15.90 -23.83 10.83
C ARG A 183 -14.71 -24.40 11.58
N GLY A 184 -14.03 -25.42 11.03
CA GLY A 184 -12.84 -25.99 11.65
C GLY A 184 -11.69 -24.99 11.83
N GLY A 185 -11.48 -24.09 10.86
CA GLY A 185 -10.50 -23.02 10.95
C GLY A 185 -10.86 -21.97 12.02
N ILE A 186 -12.14 -21.59 12.11
CA ILE A 186 -12.63 -20.64 13.13
C ILE A 186 -12.51 -21.21 14.54
N GLU A 187 -12.81 -22.49 14.74
CA GLU A 187 -12.64 -23.14 16.05
C GLU A 187 -11.16 -23.19 16.50
N ARG A 188 -10.23 -23.42 15.57
CA ARG A 188 -8.79 -23.29 15.86
C ARG A 188 -8.41 -21.87 16.21
N LEU A 189 -8.81 -20.91 15.39
CA LEU A 189 -8.52 -19.49 15.58
C LEU A 189 -9.02 -18.96 16.93
N ARG A 190 -10.23 -19.36 17.34
CA ARG A 190 -10.82 -18.97 18.64
C ARG A 190 -9.96 -19.43 19.82
N ARG A 191 -9.42 -20.64 19.77
CA ARG A 191 -8.56 -21.17 20.84
C ARG A 191 -7.23 -20.44 20.96
N GLU A 192 -6.68 -19.93 19.85
CA GLU A 192 -5.35 -19.30 19.80
C GLU A 192 -5.39 -17.79 20.08
N VAL A 193 -6.47 -17.12 19.74
CA VAL A 193 -6.53 -15.65 19.82
C VAL A 193 -7.21 -15.16 21.10
N GLY A 194 -8.26 -15.84 21.56
CA GLY A 194 -9.02 -15.47 22.77
C GLY A 194 -9.93 -14.23 22.60
N ASP A 195 -10.17 -13.76 21.36
CA ASP A 195 -11.08 -12.67 21.04
C ASP A 195 -12.23 -13.19 20.17
N ASP A 196 -13.24 -13.74 20.83
CA ASP A 196 -14.39 -14.36 20.17
C ASP A 196 -15.18 -13.38 19.28
N ALA A 197 -15.27 -12.11 19.66
CA ALA A 197 -16.04 -11.13 18.92
C ALA A 197 -15.40 -10.82 17.55
N THR A 198 -14.09 -10.61 17.53
CA THR A 198 -13.35 -10.37 16.28
C THR A 198 -13.31 -11.63 15.40
N VAL A 199 -13.16 -12.80 16.01
CA VAL A 199 -13.17 -14.09 15.28
C VAL A 199 -14.53 -14.34 14.63
N GLU A 200 -15.63 -14.12 15.31
CA GLU A 200 -17.00 -14.26 14.73
C GLU A 200 -17.25 -13.22 13.62
N ARG A 201 -16.77 -12.00 13.80
CA ARG A 201 -16.86 -10.97 12.76
C ARG A 201 -16.08 -11.36 11.50
N LEU A 202 -14.86 -11.93 11.67
CA LEU A 202 -14.09 -12.48 10.56
C LEU A 202 -14.82 -13.63 9.87
N ALA A 203 -15.39 -14.57 10.63
CA ALA A 203 -16.17 -15.68 10.07
C ALA A 203 -17.35 -15.20 9.23
N GLY A 204 -18.13 -14.26 9.75
CA GLY A 204 -19.26 -13.64 9.04
C GLY A 204 -18.80 -12.91 7.77
N TRP A 205 -17.68 -12.19 7.83
CA TRP A 205 -17.10 -11.49 6.70
C TRP A 205 -16.59 -12.45 5.62
N LEU A 206 -15.86 -13.51 5.98
CA LEU A 206 -15.41 -14.54 5.04
C LEU A 206 -16.57 -15.25 4.32
N ARG A 207 -17.76 -15.36 4.97
CA ARG A 207 -18.97 -15.93 4.34
C ARG A 207 -19.63 -14.98 3.36
N SER A 208 -19.77 -13.71 3.71
CA SER A 208 -20.70 -12.79 3.05
C SER A 208 -20.04 -11.68 2.26
N ALA A 209 -18.75 -11.41 2.45
CA ALA A 209 -18.07 -10.35 1.73
C ALA A 209 -17.98 -10.66 0.23
N PRO A 210 -18.03 -9.65 -0.63
CA PRO A 210 -17.74 -9.80 -2.05
C PRO A 210 -16.35 -10.41 -2.28
N ASP A 211 -16.22 -11.23 -3.33
CA ASP A 211 -14.93 -11.88 -3.68
C ASP A 211 -13.78 -10.89 -3.80
N VAL A 212 -14.04 -9.71 -4.36
CA VAL A 212 -13.04 -8.65 -4.55
C VAL A 212 -12.46 -8.11 -3.23
N GLU A 213 -13.22 -8.15 -2.14
CA GLU A 213 -12.73 -7.73 -0.82
C GLU A 213 -11.81 -8.78 -0.20
N LEU A 214 -11.93 -10.04 -0.63
CA LEU A 214 -11.19 -11.18 -0.09
C LEU A 214 -9.92 -11.52 -0.88
N THR A 215 -9.63 -10.82 -1.98
CA THR A 215 -8.44 -11.05 -2.82
C THR A 215 -7.20 -10.28 -2.39
N HIS A 216 -7.37 -9.07 -1.84
CA HIS A 216 -6.26 -8.18 -1.47
C HIS A 216 -6.53 -7.52 -0.12
N ILE A 217 -6.59 -8.33 0.94
CA ILE A 217 -6.93 -7.86 2.28
C ILE A 217 -5.73 -7.15 2.89
N ARG A 218 -5.87 -5.86 3.19
CA ARG A 218 -4.89 -5.04 3.92
C ARG A 218 -5.24 -5.00 5.40
N PRO A 219 -4.42 -5.55 6.29
CA PRO A 219 -4.72 -5.58 7.73
C PRO A 219 -4.99 -4.22 8.34
N LYS A 220 -4.18 -3.20 8.01
CA LYS A 220 -4.34 -1.84 8.53
C LYS A 220 -5.65 -1.18 8.08
N THR A 221 -6.03 -1.37 6.82
CA THR A 221 -7.30 -0.87 6.30
C THR A 221 -8.48 -1.55 7.00
N LEU A 222 -8.42 -2.87 7.14
CA LEU A 222 -9.49 -3.64 7.78
C LEU A 222 -9.61 -3.31 9.29
N ALA A 223 -8.48 -3.11 9.98
CA ALA A 223 -8.46 -2.70 11.38
C ALA A 223 -9.18 -1.35 11.57
N ARG A 224 -8.87 -0.36 10.71
CA ARG A 224 -9.52 0.95 10.73
C ARG A 224 -11.03 0.86 10.42
N GLU A 225 -11.42 0.11 9.40
CA GLU A 225 -12.82 -0.10 9.05
C GLU A 225 -13.62 -0.82 10.14
N TRP A 226 -12.95 -1.66 10.90
CA TRP A 226 -13.55 -2.40 12.00
C TRP A 226 -13.42 -1.71 13.35
N ASN A 227 -12.70 -0.58 13.42
CA ASN A 227 -12.38 0.17 14.64
C ASN A 227 -11.67 -0.73 15.68
N LEU A 228 -10.66 -1.45 15.22
CA LEU A 228 -9.82 -2.32 16.03
C LEU A 228 -8.38 -1.82 16.05
N ASP A 229 -7.64 -2.20 17.08
CA ASP A 229 -6.19 -2.04 17.10
C ASP A 229 -5.54 -2.84 15.96
N MET A 230 -4.53 -2.24 15.31
CA MET A 230 -3.85 -2.85 14.15
C MET A 230 -3.14 -4.15 14.52
N TRP A 231 -2.48 -4.21 15.67
CA TRP A 231 -1.76 -5.40 16.09
C TRP A 231 -2.71 -6.53 16.51
N ALA A 232 -3.86 -6.18 17.13
CA ALA A 232 -4.92 -7.14 17.41
C ALA A 232 -5.49 -7.74 16.11
N MET A 233 -5.78 -6.91 15.10
CA MET A 233 -6.23 -7.38 13.78
C MET A 233 -5.16 -8.25 13.11
N LEU A 234 -3.90 -7.81 13.09
CA LEU A 234 -2.82 -8.58 12.48
C LEU A 234 -2.63 -9.93 13.18
N ARG A 235 -2.76 -9.98 14.52
CA ARG A 235 -2.74 -11.24 15.26
C ARG A 235 -3.81 -12.22 14.78
N VAL A 236 -5.06 -11.76 14.66
CA VAL A 236 -6.17 -12.57 14.13
C VAL A 236 -5.87 -13.08 12.72
N MET A 237 -5.31 -12.24 11.86
CA MET A 237 -5.02 -12.60 10.48
C MET A 237 -3.84 -13.59 10.36
N LEU A 238 -2.80 -13.43 11.19
CA LEU A 238 -1.66 -14.36 11.23
C LEU A 238 -2.11 -15.75 11.72
N PHE A 239 -2.83 -15.82 12.84
CA PHE A 239 -3.39 -17.10 13.29
C PHE A 239 -4.42 -17.68 12.31
N GLY A 240 -5.20 -16.82 11.64
CA GLY A 240 -6.09 -17.22 10.55
C GLY A 240 -5.34 -17.83 9.36
N ALA A 241 -4.19 -17.29 9.01
CA ALA A 241 -3.33 -17.85 7.96
C ALA A 241 -2.68 -19.18 8.41
N HIS A 242 -2.17 -19.23 9.63
CA HIS A 242 -1.64 -20.46 10.22
C HIS A 242 -2.71 -21.57 10.32
N GLY A 243 -3.95 -21.21 10.61
CA GLY A 243 -5.10 -22.11 10.68
C GLY A 243 -5.73 -22.47 9.31
N GLY A 244 -5.21 -21.95 8.19
CA GLY A 244 -5.69 -22.24 6.84
C GLY A 244 -6.98 -21.52 6.44
N LEU A 245 -7.37 -20.43 7.13
CA LEU A 245 -8.48 -19.56 6.75
C LEU A 245 -8.06 -18.52 5.71
N LEU A 246 -6.85 -18.02 5.85
CA LEU A 246 -6.23 -17.00 5.01
C LEU A 246 -4.93 -17.52 4.41
N GLN A 247 -4.40 -16.82 3.43
CA GLN A 247 -3.12 -17.09 2.79
C GLN A 247 -2.36 -15.78 2.61
N PHE A 248 -1.05 -15.80 2.75
CA PHE A 248 -0.18 -14.65 2.48
C PHE A 248 -0.17 -14.30 1.00
N ARG A 249 0.02 -13.01 0.76
CA ARG A 249 0.22 -12.43 -0.55
C ARG A 249 1.28 -11.34 -0.42
N TRP A 250 2.53 -11.70 -0.70
CA TRP A 250 3.64 -10.77 -0.73
C TRP A 250 3.68 -10.06 -2.08
N GLU A 251 3.74 -8.74 -2.05
CA GLU A 251 3.72 -7.91 -3.24
C GLU A 251 4.87 -6.91 -3.22
N ILE A 252 5.62 -6.81 -4.33
CA ILE A 252 6.63 -5.77 -4.52
C ILE A 252 5.97 -4.60 -5.24
N LEU A 253 5.98 -3.42 -4.61
CA LEU A 253 5.39 -2.20 -5.11
C LEU A 253 6.44 -1.36 -5.85
N CYS A 254 6.12 -0.91 -7.05
CA CYS A 254 6.97 0.02 -7.79
C CYS A 254 7.11 1.34 -7.03
N PRO A 255 8.33 1.90 -6.81
CA PRO A 255 8.52 3.15 -6.07
C PRO A 255 7.89 4.37 -6.76
N ASN A 256 7.63 4.29 -8.07
CA ASN A 256 6.99 5.36 -8.82
C ASN A 256 5.46 5.25 -8.83
N CYS A 257 4.90 4.19 -9.41
CA CYS A 257 3.45 4.09 -9.56
C CYS A 257 2.76 3.33 -8.43
N ARG A 258 3.51 2.72 -7.51
CA ARG A 258 3.04 1.89 -6.37
C ARG A 258 2.08 0.76 -6.75
N SER A 259 2.06 0.42 -8.03
CA SER A 259 1.35 -0.75 -8.51
C SER A 259 2.17 -2.00 -8.21
N THR A 260 1.48 -3.06 -7.86
CA THR A 260 2.08 -4.39 -7.73
C THR A 260 2.60 -4.87 -9.07
N ARG A 261 3.83 -5.36 -9.10
CA ARG A 261 4.49 -5.97 -10.25
C ARG A 261 5.22 -7.23 -9.79
N ALA A 262 5.51 -8.08 -10.69
CA ALA A 262 6.03 -9.43 -10.51
C ALA A 262 4.97 -10.45 -10.08
N PRO A 263 5.23 -11.74 -10.27
CA PRO A 263 4.35 -12.76 -9.76
C PRO A 263 4.22 -12.56 -8.24
N GLN A 264 2.98 -12.43 -7.79
CA GLN A 264 2.68 -12.41 -6.38
C GLN A 264 3.13 -13.73 -5.80
N THR A 265 3.84 -13.67 -4.67
CA THR A 265 4.33 -14.86 -4.03
C THR A 265 3.56 -15.16 -2.77
N ILE A 266 3.31 -16.43 -2.52
CA ILE A 266 2.64 -16.91 -1.31
C ILE A 266 3.60 -16.86 -0.13
N GLY A 267 4.92 -16.90 -0.37
CA GLY A 267 5.96 -16.89 0.65
C GLY A 267 7.10 -15.92 0.33
N LEU A 268 7.85 -15.52 1.36
CA LEU A 268 9.04 -14.65 1.24
C LEU A 268 10.10 -15.24 0.30
N ALA A 269 10.21 -16.55 0.21
CA ALA A 269 11.14 -17.22 -0.70
C ALA A 269 10.93 -16.87 -2.19
N GLY A 270 9.72 -16.42 -2.57
CA GLY A 270 9.45 -15.99 -3.94
C GLY A 270 9.89 -14.57 -4.25
N LEU A 271 10.27 -13.78 -3.26
CA LEU A 271 10.71 -12.39 -3.45
C LEU A 271 12.08 -12.34 -4.11
N LYS A 272 12.26 -11.35 -4.99
CA LYS A 272 13.52 -11.05 -5.66
C LYS A 272 13.93 -9.62 -5.32
N ARG A 273 15.24 -9.42 -5.13
CA ARG A 273 15.80 -8.07 -4.92
C ARG A 273 15.49 -7.17 -6.09
N GLU A 274 15.87 -7.60 -7.29
CA GLU A 274 15.66 -6.82 -8.51
C GLU A 274 14.25 -7.04 -9.06
N SER A 275 13.57 -5.96 -9.37
CA SER A 275 12.23 -5.94 -9.92
C SER A 275 12.12 -4.96 -11.08
N HIS A 276 11.25 -5.26 -12.03
CA HIS A 276 10.93 -4.39 -13.16
C HIS A 276 9.48 -3.92 -13.11
N CYS A 277 9.25 -2.67 -13.42
CA CYS A 277 7.89 -2.14 -13.57
C CYS A 277 7.56 -1.92 -15.04
N ASP A 278 6.71 -2.78 -15.62
CA ASP A 278 6.30 -2.68 -17.03
C ASP A 278 5.53 -1.39 -17.39
N VAL A 279 4.92 -0.73 -16.40
CA VAL A 279 4.21 0.54 -16.63
C VAL A 279 5.15 1.74 -16.61
N CYS A 280 6.07 1.78 -15.66
CA CYS A 280 7.03 2.87 -15.54
C CYS A 280 8.30 2.64 -16.36
N GLN A 281 8.52 1.42 -16.85
CA GLN A 281 9.72 0.99 -17.58
C GLN A 281 10.99 1.28 -16.78
N ILE A 282 10.98 0.93 -15.50
CA ILE A 282 12.13 1.09 -14.61
C ILE A 282 12.50 -0.23 -13.94
N ASN A 283 13.80 -0.47 -13.80
CA ASN A 283 14.32 -1.47 -12.88
C ASN A 283 14.54 -0.80 -11.52
N PHE A 284 14.27 -1.52 -10.44
CA PHE A 284 14.45 -1.02 -9.09
C PHE A 284 14.71 -2.18 -8.12
N ASP A 285 15.42 -1.88 -7.04
CA ASP A 285 15.63 -2.82 -5.95
C ASP A 285 14.44 -2.77 -4.99
N ALA A 286 13.98 -3.93 -4.56
CA ALA A 286 12.98 -4.04 -3.51
C ALA A 286 13.57 -3.58 -2.16
N GLU A 287 12.81 -2.77 -1.43
CA GLU A 287 13.12 -2.34 -0.06
C GLU A 287 12.15 -3.01 0.91
N PHE A 288 12.69 -3.80 1.84
CA PHE A 288 11.91 -4.67 2.72
C PHE A 288 11.00 -3.90 3.69
N ASP A 289 11.42 -2.70 4.06
CA ASP A 289 10.71 -1.77 4.95
C ASP A 289 9.82 -0.75 4.24
N LYS A 290 9.83 -0.70 2.89
CA LYS A 290 9.03 0.27 2.12
C LYS A 290 8.19 -0.35 1.03
N SER A 291 8.82 -1.10 0.11
CA SER A 291 8.18 -1.52 -1.13
C SER A 291 7.70 -2.98 -1.13
N VAL A 292 8.01 -3.77 -0.10
CA VAL A 292 7.47 -5.13 0.06
C VAL A 292 6.28 -5.10 1.00
N GLU A 293 5.07 -5.29 0.46
CA GLU A 293 3.80 -5.27 1.21
C GLU A 293 3.29 -6.67 1.50
N LEU A 294 2.84 -6.93 2.73
CA LEU A 294 2.02 -8.09 3.07
C LEU A 294 0.54 -7.75 2.96
N LYS A 295 -0.16 -8.51 2.13
CA LYS A 295 -1.61 -8.64 2.11
C LYS A 295 -2.01 -10.05 2.44
N PHE A 296 -3.30 -10.24 2.65
CA PHE A 296 -3.90 -11.56 2.79
C PHE A 296 -4.93 -11.80 1.69
N THR A 297 -5.20 -13.05 1.43
CA THR A 297 -6.35 -13.50 0.63
C THR A 297 -7.03 -14.63 1.39
N VAL A 298 -8.33 -14.83 1.16
CA VAL A 298 -9.01 -16.01 1.70
C VAL A 298 -8.35 -17.27 1.12
N HIS A 299 -8.16 -18.29 1.97
CA HIS A 299 -7.55 -19.55 1.52
C HIS A 299 -8.47 -20.23 0.50
N PRO A 300 -7.95 -20.72 -0.66
CA PRO A 300 -8.76 -21.31 -1.71
C PRO A 300 -9.57 -22.54 -1.29
N ALA A 301 -9.15 -23.26 -0.25
CA ALA A 301 -9.90 -24.36 0.33
C ALA A 301 -11.17 -23.89 1.05
N VAL A 302 -11.15 -22.69 1.64
CA VAL A 302 -12.32 -22.08 2.29
C VAL A 302 -13.26 -21.50 1.24
N ARG A 303 -12.71 -20.72 0.30
CA ARG A 303 -13.49 -20.02 -0.72
C ARG A 303 -12.62 -19.68 -1.93
N LYS A 304 -13.00 -20.16 -3.12
CA LYS A 304 -12.28 -19.86 -4.37
C LYS A 304 -12.71 -18.50 -4.89
N VAL A 305 -11.91 -17.48 -4.65
CA VAL A 305 -12.15 -16.12 -5.15
C VAL A 305 -11.38 -15.89 -6.45
N PRO A 306 -12.04 -15.45 -7.54
CA PRO A 306 -11.35 -15.18 -8.80
C PRO A 306 -10.58 -13.86 -8.72
N ASP A 307 -9.30 -13.89 -9.08
CA ASP A 307 -8.47 -12.69 -9.23
C ASP A 307 -8.65 -12.15 -10.65
N GLN A 308 -9.63 -11.25 -10.81
CA GLN A 308 -10.04 -10.70 -12.09
C GLN A 308 -9.87 -9.18 -12.10
N THR A 309 -9.31 -8.64 -13.18
CA THR A 309 -9.13 -7.20 -13.36
C THR A 309 -10.20 -6.65 -14.31
N PHE A 310 -10.87 -5.57 -13.88
CA PHE A 310 -11.85 -4.83 -14.71
C PHE A 310 -11.35 -3.43 -15.06
N CYS A 311 -10.37 -2.91 -14.32
CA CYS A 311 -9.67 -1.68 -14.61
C CYS A 311 -8.30 -1.66 -13.92
N LEU A 312 -7.23 -1.38 -14.66
CA LEU A 312 -5.86 -1.42 -14.12
C LEU A 312 -5.40 -0.08 -13.53
N ALA A 313 -5.81 1.05 -14.10
CA ALA A 313 -5.10 2.31 -13.95
C ALA A 313 -5.93 3.49 -13.39
N GLY A 314 -7.12 3.21 -12.85
CA GLY A 314 -7.99 4.25 -12.30
C GLY A 314 -7.48 4.89 -11.01
N PRO A 315 -8.03 6.06 -10.63
CA PRO A 315 -7.53 6.85 -9.49
C PRO A 315 -7.58 6.11 -8.16
N GLY A 316 -8.61 5.32 -7.89
CA GLY A 316 -8.73 4.54 -6.64
C GLY A 316 -7.66 3.49 -6.44
N GLY A 317 -6.97 3.05 -7.50
CA GLY A 317 -5.79 2.19 -7.44
C GLY A 317 -4.48 2.93 -7.11
N LYS A 318 -4.51 4.27 -7.10
CA LYS A 318 -3.35 5.14 -6.88
C LYS A 318 -3.66 6.26 -5.88
N PRO A 319 -4.00 5.95 -4.62
CA PRO A 319 -4.46 6.93 -3.64
C PRO A 319 -3.40 7.98 -3.25
N HIS A 320 -2.14 7.78 -3.64
CA HIS A 320 -1.06 8.75 -3.45
C HIS A 320 -1.01 9.83 -4.53
N VAL A 321 -1.78 9.67 -5.62
CA VAL A 321 -1.78 10.60 -6.77
C VAL A 321 -2.98 11.54 -6.69
N PHE A 322 -2.71 12.83 -6.49
CA PHE A 322 -3.75 13.87 -6.47
C PHE A 322 -4.25 14.25 -7.85
N ARG A 323 -3.30 14.35 -8.81
CA ARG A 323 -3.60 14.77 -10.16
C ARG A 323 -2.74 14.01 -11.15
N GLN A 324 -3.36 13.59 -12.23
CA GLN A 324 -2.68 13.05 -13.39
C GLN A 324 -3.31 13.65 -14.66
N LEU A 325 -2.51 14.28 -15.50
CA LEU A 325 -2.92 14.87 -16.78
C LEU A 325 -2.07 14.30 -17.90
N LEU A 326 -2.66 14.17 -19.08
CA LEU A 326 -1.97 13.80 -20.31
C LEU A 326 -1.92 15.02 -21.23
N LEU A 327 -0.79 15.69 -21.27
CA LEU A 327 -0.56 16.89 -22.09
C LEU A 327 -0.16 16.47 -23.50
N GLN A 328 -0.95 16.92 -24.50
CA GLN A 328 -0.60 16.72 -25.90
C GLN A 328 0.59 17.61 -26.32
N PRO A 329 1.28 17.32 -27.47
CA PRO A 329 2.33 18.18 -27.98
C PRO A 329 1.88 19.64 -28.11
N GLY A 330 2.64 20.58 -27.54
CA GLY A 330 2.34 22.01 -27.55
C GLY A 330 1.19 22.45 -26.64
N GLU A 331 0.60 21.56 -25.86
CA GLU A 331 -0.54 21.87 -25.00
C GLU A 331 -0.09 22.58 -23.71
N THR A 332 -0.89 23.57 -23.30
CA THR A 332 -0.78 24.25 -22.00
C THR A 332 -2.07 24.04 -21.23
N ARG A 333 -1.96 23.70 -19.94
CA ARG A 333 -3.10 23.56 -19.03
C ARG A 333 -2.87 24.32 -17.74
N ASP A 334 -3.97 24.72 -17.08
CA ASP A 334 -3.93 25.29 -15.73
C ASP A 334 -3.46 24.22 -14.72
N TRP A 335 -2.56 24.64 -13.83
CA TRP A 335 -1.99 23.81 -12.81
C TRP A 335 -2.30 24.36 -11.44
N LYS A 336 -3.07 23.60 -10.64
CA LYS A 336 -3.42 23.96 -9.27
C LYS A 336 -2.65 23.09 -8.30
N TRP A 337 -2.01 23.71 -7.33
CA TRP A 337 -1.40 23.02 -6.20
C TRP A 337 -2.46 22.74 -5.13
N PRO A 338 -2.41 21.59 -4.43
CA PRO A 338 -3.19 21.40 -3.20
C PRO A 338 -2.78 22.43 -2.15
N ALA A 339 -3.67 22.74 -1.20
CA ALA A 339 -3.41 23.68 -0.13
C ALA A 339 -2.20 23.28 0.75
N ASP A 340 -2.02 21.97 0.98
CA ASP A 340 -0.83 21.40 1.58
C ASP A 340 0.00 20.73 0.48
N SER A 341 1.13 21.35 0.15
CA SER A 341 2.08 20.87 -0.88
C SER A 341 3.33 20.22 -0.28
N ALA A 342 3.45 20.14 1.04
CA ALA A 342 4.56 19.50 1.71
C ALA A 342 4.62 18.00 1.36
N GLY A 343 5.82 17.51 1.06
CA GLY A 343 6.03 16.11 0.69
C GLY A 343 5.36 15.68 -0.63
N LEU A 344 5.07 16.63 -1.53
CA LEU A 344 4.59 16.37 -2.89
C LEU A 344 5.70 16.47 -3.91
N ARG A 345 5.57 15.68 -4.99
CA ARG A 345 6.41 15.80 -6.19
C ARG A 345 5.58 15.77 -7.46
N LEU A 346 6.03 16.51 -8.46
CA LEU A 346 5.58 16.41 -9.84
C LEU A 346 6.51 15.46 -10.59
N ARG A 347 5.96 14.42 -11.20
CA ARG A 347 6.68 13.38 -11.90
C ARG A 347 6.06 13.08 -13.26
N SER A 348 6.87 12.58 -14.18
CA SER A 348 6.44 12.05 -15.48
C SER A 348 7.31 10.86 -15.88
N PRO A 349 6.79 9.82 -16.54
CA PRO A 349 7.62 8.80 -17.17
C PRO A 349 8.49 9.35 -18.32
N GLN A 350 8.11 10.47 -18.92
CA GLN A 350 8.81 11.13 -20.04
C GLN A 350 9.80 12.21 -19.58
N VAL A 351 9.89 12.48 -18.27
CA VAL A 351 10.80 13.48 -17.70
C VAL A 351 11.69 12.79 -16.67
N LYS A 352 13.00 12.92 -16.84
CA LYS A 352 14.01 12.16 -16.08
C LYS A 352 14.03 12.52 -14.61
N LEU A 353 14.03 13.81 -14.28
CA LEU A 353 14.09 14.28 -12.90
C LEU A 353 12.74 14.82 -12.44
N PRO A 354 12.20 14.34 -11.30
CA PRO A 354 10.99 14.90 -10.71
C PRO A 354 11.25 16.30 -10.14
N LEU A 355 10.17 17.07 -9.95
CA LEU A 355 10.21 18.36 -9.29
C LEU A 355 9.54 18.25 -7.91
N LEU A 356 10.28 18.61 -6.86
CA LEU A 356 9.73 18.69 -5.51
C LEU A 356 8.87 19.97 -5.39
N CYS A 357 7.65 19.81 -4.89
CA CYS A 357 6.69 20.93 -4.86
C CYS A 357 7.10 22.03 -3.88
N GLU A 358 7.84 21.69 -2.84
CA GLU A 358 8.37 22.65 -1.86
C GLU A 358 9.27 23.73 -2.50
N THR A 359 9.92 23.41 -3.64
CA THR A 359 10.78 24.37 -4.35
C THR A 359 10.00 25.50 -5.02
N ILE A 360 8.71 25.31 -5.30
CA ILE A 360 7.85 26.30 -5.98
C ILE A 360 6.59 26.65 -5.18
N ALA A 361 6.29 25.93 -4.13
CA ALA A 361 5.19 26.28 -3.22
C ALA A 361 5.48 27.65 -2.55
N GLY A 362 4.61 28.62 -2.74
CA GLY A 362 4.79 29.99 -2.24
C GLY A 362 5.36 30.99 -3.25
N GLN A 363 5.74 30.56 -4.47
CA GLN A 363 6.22 31.48 -5.52
C GLN A 363 5.09 32.12 -6.37
N GLY A 364 3.84 32.10 -5.85
CA GLY A 364 2.70 32.77 -6.48
C GLY A 364 2.20 32.03 -7.73
N SER A 365 2.59 32.49 -8.92
CA SER A 365 2.13 32.03 -10.23
C SER A 365 3.31 31.85 -11.19
N GLY A 366 3.07 31.16 -12.33
CA GLY A 366 4.11 30.97 -13.31
C GLY A 366 3.85 29.81 -14.29
N ARG A 367 4.91 29.36 -14.93
CA ARG A 367 4.87 28.29 -15.95
C ARG A 367 5.82 27.15 -15.57
N ILE A 368 5.35 25.92 -15.77
CA ILE A 368 6.13 24.69 -15.67
C ILE A 368 6.23 24.08 -17.05
N GLU A 369 7.42 23.83 -17.54
CA GLU A 369 7.67 23.14 -18.82
C GLU A 369 8.16 21.71 -18.58
N CYS A 370 7.50 20.74 -19.21
CA CYS A 370 7.86 19.31 -19.13
C CYS A 370 8.98 19.01 -20.14
N ARG A 371 10.24 19.34 -19.82
CA ARG A 371 11.41 19.01 -20.66
C ARG A 371 11.88 17.58 -20.40
N PRO A 372 12.49 16.86 -21.35
CA PRO A 372 12.92 15.47 -21.14
C PRO A 372 13.84 15.27 -19.93
N GLU A 373 14.74 16.21 -19.65
CA GLU A 373 15.70 16.09 -18.54
C GLU A 373 15.09 16.48 -17.19
N ASN A 374 14.24 17.52 -17.16
CA ASN A 374 13.64 18.02 -15.92
C ASN A 374 12.36 18.83 -16.17
N PHE A 375 11.61 19.09 -15.12
CA PHE A 375 10.59 20.13 -15.10
C PHE A 375 11.26 21.48 -14.90
N HIS A 376 11.23 22.32 -15.94
CA HIS A 376 11.72 23.69 -15.84
C HIS A 376 10.58 24.62 -15.42
N TYR A 377 10.77 25.39 -14.35
CA TYR A 377 9.76 26.34 -13.88
C TYR A 377 10.24 27.78 -13.95
N SER A 378 9.33 28.69 -14.31
CA SER A 378 9.57 30.11 -14.44
C SER A 378 8.46 30.85 -13.70
N PRO A 379 8.72 31.43 -12.50
CA PRO A 379 7.76 32.27 -11.82
C PRO A 379 7.40 33.50 -12.66
N ASP A 380 6.13 33.90 -12.64
CA ASP A 380 5.63 35.10 -13.28
C ASP A 380 4.54 35.73 -12.41
N ALA A 381 4.86 36.84 -11.77
CA ALA A 381 3.96 37.54 -10.87
C ALA A 381 2.70 38.13 -11.57
N ASN A 382 2.73 38.26 -12.90
CA ASN A 382 1.61 38.74 -13.69
C ASN A 382 0.72 37.60 -14.23
N ALA A 383 1.09 36.36 -14.03
CA ALA A 383 0.30 35.22 -14.51
C ALA A 383 -0.89 34.96 -13.57
N ASP A 384 -2.01 34.51 -14.14
CA ASP A 384 -3.17 34.02 -13.37
C ASP A 384 -2.95 32.55 -13.01
N GLY A 385 -2.24 32.32 -11.89
CA GLY A 385 -1.91 30.99 -11.40
C GLY A 385 -0.77 30.29 -12.15
N TRP A 386 -0.58 28.99 -11.84
CA TRP A 386 0.41 28.15 -12.49
C TRP A 386 -0.17 27.49 -13.73
N LYS A 387 0.66 27.37 -14.78
CA LYS A 387 0.35 26.64 -16.00
C LYS A 387 1.42 25.58 -16.27
N ILE A 388 0.99 24.40 -16.72
CA ILE A 388 1.91 23.34 -17.15
C ILE A 388 1.86 23.20 -18.67
N PHE A 389 3.03 23.10 -19.29
CA PHE A 389 3.21 23.10 -20.74
C PHE A 389 4.05 21.90 -21.20
N ASN A 390 3.63 21.27 -22.29
CA ASN A 390 4.39 20.24 -22.97
C ASN A 390 5.08 20.80 -24.24
N PRO A 391 6.40 21.07 -24.20
CA PRO A 391 7.16 21.53 -25.36
C PRO A 391 7.55 20.41 -26.33
N ASN A 392 7.29 19.14 -25.99
CA ASN A 392 7.77 17.99 -26.73
C ASN A 392 6.86 17.66 -27.93
N LYS A 393 7.35 16.82 -28.84
CA LYS A 393 6.59 16.31 -30.01
C LYS A 393 5.75 15.06 -29.66
N PHE A 394 5.76 14.61 -28.43
CA PHE A 394 5.03 13.45 -27.93
C PHE A 394 4.19 13.83 -26.69
N PRO A 395 3.15 13.06 -26.36
CA PRO A 395 2.34 13.30 -25.16
C PRO A 395 3.15 13.08 -23.87
N VAL A 396 2.91 13.92 -22.87
CA VAL A 396 3.57 13.85 -21.55
C VAL A 396 2.53 13.62 -20.46
N GLN A 397 2.72 12.58 -19.66
CA GLN A 397 1.89 12.29 -18.49
C GLN A 397 2.47 13.01 -17.27
N ALA A 398 1.87 14.11 -16.88
CA ALA A 398 2.21 14.85 -15.66
C ALA A 398 1.44 14.29 -14.44
N THR A 399 2.16 13.88 -13.41
CA THR A 399 1.59 13.24 -12.21
C THR A 399 2.05 13.96 -10.96
N LEU A 400 1.10 14.54 -10.20
CA LEU A 400 1.33 15.12 -8.88
C LEU A 400 0.99 14.11 -7.80
N GLU A 401 1.97 13.74 -6.97
CA GLU A 401 1.82 12.64 -6.01
C GLU A 401 2.51 12.90 -4.68
N ARG A 402 2.04 12.23 -3.61
CA ARG A 402 2.72 12.18 -2.31
C ARG A 402 3.98 11.33 -2.38
N ILE A 403 5.08 11.83 -1.81
CA ILE A 403 6.35 11.09 -1.71
C ILE A 403 6.23 10.01 -0.64
N ALA A 404 5.65 10.34 0.51
CA ALA A 404 5.47 9.39 1.61
C ALA A 404 4.67 8.16 1.17
N TRP A 405 5.10 6.99 1.63
CA TRP A 405 4.34 5.75 1.46
C TRP A 405 3.04 5.82 2.25
N SER A 406 2.01 5.12 1.75
CA SER A 406 0.73 5.06 2.44
C SER A 406 0.88 4.36 3.79
N GLU A 407 0.30 4.93 4.84
CA GLU A 407 0.22 4.31 6.17
C GLU A 407 -0.53 2.98 6.16
N ASP A 408 -1.36 2.73 5.15
CA ASP A 408 -2.11 1.47 4.99
C ASP A 408 -1.24 0.29 4.56
N ILE A 409 -0.02 0.54 4.10
CA ILE A 409 0.92 -0.50 3.72
C ILE A 409 1.48 -1.18 4.97
N LEU A 410 1.32 -2.50 5.04
CA LEU A 410 1.97 -3.33 6.04
C LEU A 410 3.22 -3.93 5.41
N THR A 411 4.38 -3.37 5.76
CA THR A 411 5.65 -3.77 5.14
C THR A 411 6.17 -5.10 5.67
N ALA A 412 6.97 -5.78 4.87
CA ALA A 412 7.59 -7.03 5.26
C ALA A 412 8.44 -6.88 6.53
N ALA A 413 9.23 -5.81 6.65
CA ALA A 413 10.00 -5.53 7.86
C ALA A 413 9.11 -5.39 9.10
N ALA A 414 7.98 -4.67 8.99
CA ALA A 414 7.07 -4.49 10.12
C ALA A 414 6.50 -5.82 10.64
N VAL A 415 6.15 -6.72 9.73
CA VAL A 415 5.57 -8.03 10.10
C VAL A 415 6.64 -8.99 10.64
N THR A 416 7.75 -9.11 9.92
CA THR A 416 8.81 -10.06 10.27
C THR A 416 9.62 -9.65 11.51
N ASN A 417 9.52 -8.38 11.90
CA ASN A 417 10.05 -7.89 13.16
C ASN A 417 9.18 -8.26 14.37
N TRP A 418 7.93 -8.71 14.16
CA TRP A 418 7.04 -9.06 15.25
C TRP A 418 7.20 -10.52 15.65
N GLN A 419 7.37 -10.78 16.97
CA GLN A 419 7.63 -12.12 17.50
C GLN A 419 6.56 -13.15 17.11
N VAL A 420 5.28 -12.74 17.11
CA VAL A 420 4.17 -13.63 16.74
C VAL A 420 4.34 -14.20 15.32
N PHE A 421 4.80 -13.37 14.38
CA PHE A 421 5.09 -13.86 13.03
C PHE A 421 6.26 -14.86 13.04
N ARG A 422 7.34 -14.55 13.75
CA ARG A 422 8.53 -15.42 13.86
C ARG A 422 8.22 -16.78 14.47
N ASP A 423 7.33 -16.81 15.46
CA ASP A 423 6.92 -18.05 16.14
C ASP A 423 6.03 -18.92 15.24
N LEU A 424 5.06 -18.32 14.55
CA LEU A 424 4.10 -19.04 13.70
C LEU A 424 4.69 -19.45 12.35
N PHE A 425 5.60 -18.67 11.80
CA PHE A 425 6.10 -18.78 10.43
C PHE A 425 7.63 -18.77 10.36
N ALA A 426 8.29 -19.54 11.20
CA ALA A 426 9.75 -19.62 11.25
C ALA A 426 10.38 -20.03 9.91
N ALA A 427 9.65 -20.79 9.07
CA ALA A 427 10.07 -21.21 7.73
C ALA A 427 9.81 -20.14 6.63
N GLU A 428 9.15 -19.02 6.96
CA GLU A 428 8.96 -17.90 6.05
C GLU A 428 10.23 -17.05 5.99
N VAL A 429 11.12 -17.44 5.08
CA VAL A 429 12.44 -16.84 4.88
C VAL A 429 12.68 -16.54 3.39
N LEU A 430 13.65 -15.68 3.11
CA LEU A 430 14.12 -15.45 1.74
C LEU A 430 14.77 -16.70 1.16
N SER A 431 14.76 -16.85 -0.15
CA SER A 431 15.51 -17.93 -0.81
C SER A 431 17.00 -17.84 -0.48
N PRO A 432 17.71 -18.99 -0.39
CA PRO A 432 19.15 -18.99 -0.19
C PRO A 432 19.86 -18.13 -1.25
N GLY A 433 20.75 -17.24 -0.78
CA GLY A 433 21.50 -16.29 -1.62
C GLY A 433 20.74 -15.01 -1.97
N GLU A 434 19.45 -14.91 -1.72
CA GLU A 434 18.72 -13.65 -1.85
C GLU A 434 18.96 -12.75 -0.63
N GLN A 435 19.09 -11.45 -0.91
CA GLN A 435 19.24 -10.40 0.10
C GLN A 435 18.42 -9.19 -0.31
N ILE A 436 17.67 -8.63 0.63
CA ILE A 436 16.83 -7.45 0.37
C ILE A 436 17.25 -6.33 1.30
N THR A 437 17.39 -5.13 0.76
CA THR A 437 17.77 -3.94 1.53
C THR A 437 16.64 -3.56 2.49
N VAL A 438 17.02 -3.22 3.72
CA VAL A 438 16.17 -2.54 4.72
C VAL A 438 16.77 -1.15 4.88
N SER A 439 16.04 -0.12 4.54
CA SER A 439 16.55 1.26 4.57
C SER A 439 16.76 1.74 6.00
N GLU A 440 15.87 1.32 6.91
CA GLU A 440 15.97 1.63 8.33
C GLU A 440 15.50 0.45 9.18
N GLN A 441 16.41 -0.15 9.93
CA GLN A 441 16.14 -1.20 10.90
C GLN A 441 16.60 -0.78 12.28
N THR A 442 15.71 -0.87 13.28
CA THR A 442 16.08 -0.65 14.68
C THR A 442 16.51 -1.96 15.30
N ILE A 443 17.72 -1.99 15.85
CA ILE A 443 18.39 -3.17 16.39
C ILE A 443 18.80 -2.91 17.83
N LEU A 444 18.40 -3.83 18.71
CA LEU A 444 18.77 -3.86 20.13
C LEU A 444 19.62 -5.11 20.40
N PHE A 445 20.81 -4.90 20.93
CA PHE A 445 21.62 -5.95 21.51
C PHE A 445 21.57 -5.87 23.04
N THR A 446 21.51 -7.03 23.68
CA THR A 446 21.68 -7.12 25.14
C THR A 446 22.74 -8.16 25.48
N ASP A 447 23.41 -8.02 26.61
CA ASP A 447 24.45 -8.90 27.13
C ASP A 447 24.44 -8.88 28.65
N LEU A 448 24.97 -9.91 29.28
CA LEU A 448 25.11 -9.98 30.75
C LEU A 448 26.55 -9.70 31.16
N ARG A 449 26.73 -8.69 32.02
CA ARG A 449 28.04 -8.40 32.59
C ARG A 449 28.50 -9.54 33.50
N GLY A 450 29.71 -10.10 33.22
CA GLY A 450 30.34 -11.08 34.08
C GLY A 450 29.72 -12.48 34.01
N SER A 451 28.98 -12.82 32.97
CA SER A 451 28.37 -14.14 32.80
C SER A 451 29.36 -15.28 32.89
N THR A 452 30.56 -15.17 32.33
CA THR A 452 31.62 -16.18 32.42
C THR A 452 32.01 -16.46 33.87
N MET A 453 32.14 -15.42 34.68
CA MET A 453 32.46 -15.57 36.12
C MET A 453 31.30 -16.24 36.88
N MET A 454 30.07 -15.88 36.53
CA MET A 454 28.86 -16.51 37.10
C MET A 454 28.83 -18.02 36.84
N TYR A 455 29.19 -18.47 35.62
CA TYR A 455 29.31 -19.90 35.32
C TYR A 455 30.39 -20.60 36.17
N HIS A 456 31.53 -19.93 36.40
CA HIS A 456 32.60 -20.45 37.23
C HIS A 456 32.20 -20.57 38.71
N GLU A 457 31.48 -19.59 39.24
CA GLU A 457 31.12 -19.53 40.66
C GLU A 457 29.91 -20.42 41.02
N LEU A 458 28.88 -20.45 40.15
CA LEU A 458 27.62 -21.14 40.43
C LEU A 458 27.54 -22.54 39.81
N GLY A 459 28.43 -22.85 38.87
CA GLY A 459 28.37 -24.06 38.04
C GLY A 459 27.30 -23.96 36.94
N ASP A 460 27.48 -24.77 35.87
CA ASP A 460 26.72 -24.67 34.62
C ASP A 460 25.19 -24.73 34.80
N ALA A 461 24.71 -25.66 35.63
CA ALA A 461 23.26 -25.89 35.75
C ALA A 461 22.52 -24.71 36.42
N LEU A 462 23.12 -24.12 37.45
CA LEU A 462 22.50 -23.01 38.16
C LEU A 462 22.65 -21.72 37.36
N ALA A 463 23.83 -21.44 36.81
CA ALA A 463 24.08 -20.30 35.92
C ALA A 463 23.13 -20.32 34.71
N TYR A 464 22.94 -21.47 34.07
CA TYR A 464 21.98 -21.62 32.95
C TYR A 464 20.55 -21.30 33.39
N THR A 465 20.14 -21.61 34.59
CA THR A 465 18.81 -21.26 35.12
C THR A 465 18.61 -19.74 35.17
N TYR A 466 19.63 -18.99 35.63
CA TYR A 466 19.59 -17.51 35.66
C TYR A 466 19.56 -16.92 34.23
N VAL A 467 20.40 -17.42 33.33
CA VAL A 467 20.42 -17.00 31.93
C VAL A 467 19.06 -17.28 31.26
N ARG A 468 18.43 -18.42 31.52
CA ARG A 468 17.09 -18.73 31.00
C ARG A 468 16.03 -17.77 31.55
N ASN A 469 16.08 -17.41 32.83
CA ASN A 469 15.14 -16.44 33.40
C ASN A 469 15.35 -15.04 32.82
N HIS A 470 16.58 -14.63 32.59
CA HIS A 470 16.91 -13.39 31.89
C HIS A 470 16.32 -13.37 30.44
N PHE A 471 16.43 -14.46 29.66
CA PHE A 471 15.80 -14.56 28.35
C PHE A 471 14.28 -14.41 28.40
N SER A 472 13.62 -14.93 29.42
CA SER A 472 12.18 -14.73 29.59
C SER A 472 11.82 -13.26 29.77
N VAL A 473 12.55 -12.53 30.63
CA VAL A 473 12.34 -11.09 30.82
C VAL A 473 12.54 -10.30 29.53
N ILE A 474 13.59 -10.61 28.79
CA ILE A 474 13.85 -9.96 27.50
C ILE A 474 12.77 -10.28 26.48
N SER A 475 12.39 -11.55 26.35
CA SER A 475 11.36 -12.00 25.41
C SER A 475 10.02 -11.32 25.69
N ASP A 476 9.60 -11.25 26.96
CA ASP A 476 8.37 -10.57 27.35
C ASP A 476 8.39 -9.07 27.02
N ALA A 477 9.51 -8.39 27.27
CA ALA A 477 9.67 -6.98 26.95
C ALA A 477 9.65 -6.71 25.44
N VAL A 478 10.33 -7.55 24.66
CA VAL A 478 10.33 -7.48 23.19
C VAL A 478 8.92 -7.68 22.65
N GLN A 479 8.23 -8.72 23.09
CA GLN A 479 6.89 -9.09 22.61
C GLN A 479 5.84 -8.00 22.91
N LYS A 480 5.85 -7.45 24.14
CA LYS A 480 4.95 -6.38 24.57
C LYS A 480 5.13 -5.08 23.77
N ASN A 481 6.32 -4.87 23.23
CA ASN A 481 6.65 -3.71 22.41
C ASN A 481 6.70 -4.03 20.90
N HIS A 482 6.02 -5.08 20.46
CA HIS A 482 5.88 -5.50 19.06
C HIS A 482 7.22 -5.73 18.33
N GLY A 483 8.26 -6.10 19.06
CA GLY A 483 9.54 -6.51 18.50
C GLY A 483 9.63 -8.01 18.27
N GLY A 484 10.77 -8.46 17.76
CA GLY A 484 11.10 -9.87 17.55
C GLY A 484 12.54 -10.21 17.92
N LEU A 485 12.71 -11.36 18.56
CA LEU A 485 14.01 -11.95 18.82
C LEU A 485 14.54 -12.55 17.51
N VAL A 486 15.73 -12.14 17.10
CA VAL A 486 16.39 -12.66 15.90
C VAL A 486 17.20 -13.91 16.26
N LYS A 487 18.07 -13.78 17.27
CA LYS A 487 18.95 -14.85 17.73
C LYS A 487 19.49 -14.58 19.14
N THR A 488 19.97 -15.65 19.78
CA THR A 488 20.77 -15.60 20.98
C THR A 488 22.21 -15.99 20.66
N ILE A 489 23.19 -15.36 21.30
CA ILE A 489 24.61 -15.62 21.12
C ILE A 489 25.21 -15.74 22.54
N GLY A 490 25.31 -16.97 23.05
CA GLY A 490 25.62 -17.19 24.46
C GLY A 490 24.50 -16.65 25.36
N ASP A 491 24.84 -15.67 26.20
CA ASP A 491 23.91 -14.91 27.04
C ASP A 491 23.44 -13.60 26.42
N SER A 492 23.96 -13.25 25.25
CA SER A 492 23.54 -12.07 24.49
C SER A 492 22.30 -12.34 23.64
N VAL A 493 21.47 -11.31 23.43
CA VAL A 493 20.28 -11.36 22.58
C VAL A 493 20.33 -10.26 21.54
N MET A 494 20.00 -10.61 20.29
CA MET A 494 19.69 -9.65 19.23
C MET A 494 18.19 -9.59 19.03
N ALA A 495 17.61 -8.41 19.20
CA ALA A 495 16.21 -8.12 18.92
C ALA A 495 16.07 -6.99 17.88
N VAL A 496 14.96 -7.00 17.16
CA VAL A 496 14.62 -6.01 16.12
C VAL A 496 13.24 -5.41 16.34
N PHE A 497 13.09 -4.15 15.90
CA PHE A 497 11.86 -3.39 16.06
C PHE A 497 11.59 -2.55 14.80
N SER A 498 10.32 -2.26 14.54
CA SER A 498 9.92 -1.43 13.39
C SER A 498 10.15 0.07 13.61
N ASN A 499 10.37 0.50 14.88
CA ASN A 499 10.67 1.90 15.20
C ASN A 499 11.52 2.03 16.48
N PRO A 500 12.29 3.12 16.60
CA PRO A 500 13.17 3.36 17.74
C PRO A 500 12.45 3.51 19.09
N ALA A 501 11.24 4.11 19.11
CA ALA A 501 10.52 4.33 20.36
C ALA A 501 10.02 3.02 21.00
N ALA A 502 9.62 2.04 20.20
CA ALA A 502 9.25 0.71 20.67
C ALA A 502 10.47 -0.04 21.24
N ALA A 503 11.62 0.05 20.54
CA ALA A 503 12.87 -0.54 21.00
C ALA A 503 13.35 0.07 22.33
N PHE A 504 13.26 1.40 22.45
CA PHE A 504 13.60 2.12 23.68
C PHE A 504 12.68 1.70 24.85
N ALA A 505 11.37 1.61 24.61
CA ALA A 505 10.41 1.15 25.61
C ALA A 505 10.68 -0.31 26.04
N ALA A 506 11.02 -1.18 25.09
CA ALA A 506 11.38 -2.56 25.38
C ALA A 506 12.65 -2.63 26.25
N ALA A 507 13.71 -1.87 25.89
CA ALA A 507 14.92 -1.81 26.69
C ALA A 507 14.65 -1.32 28.13
N THR A 508 13.86 -0.26 28.30
CA THR A 508 13.46 0.23 29.61
C THR A 508 12.72 -0.84 30.43
N ALA A 509 11.78 -1.56 29.79
CA ALA A 509 11.06 -2.66 30.43
C ALA A 509 11.98 -3.83 30.80
N MET A 510 13.00 -4.12 30.01
CA MET A 510 14.02 -5.13 30.31
C MET A 510 14.78 -4.79 31.61
N PHE A 511 15.29 -3.55 31.70
CA PHE A 511 15.99 -3.11 32.93
C PHE A 511 15.10 -3.18 34.17
N ALA A 512 13.84 -2.73 34.04
CA ALA A 512 12.88 -2.82 35.14
C ALA A 512 12.59 -4.28 35.56
N GLY A 513 12.43 -5.17 34.56
CA GLY A 513 12.20 -6.60 34.78
C GLY A 513 13.39 -7.30 35.44
N ILE A 514 14.62 -6.99 35.02
CA ILE A 514 15.86 -7.52 35.64
C ILE A 514 15.99 -6.98 37.07
N ALA A 515 15.73 -5.70 37.33
CA ALA A 515 15.76 -5.13 38.66
C ALA A 515 14.75 -5.80 39.58
N GLU A 516 13.54 -6.13 39.13
CA GLU A 516 12.55 -6.87 39.90
C GLU A 516 12.98 -8.32 40.18
N ALA A 517 13.59 -9.00 39.19
CA ALA A 517 14.15 -10.34 39.38
C ALA A 517 15.29 -10.33 40.41
N ASN A 518 16.16 -9.33 40.36
CA ASN A 518 17.28 -9.16 41.28
C ASN A 518 16.83 -8.93 42.72
N ARG A 519 15.72 -8.22 42.97
CA ARG A 519 15.16 -8.04 44.32
C ARG A 519 14.80 -9.37 45.03
N LYS A 520 14.50 -10.38 44.24
CA LYS A 520 14.13 -11.73 44.72
C LYS A 520 15.31 -12.69 44.79
N SER A 521 16.49 -12.27 44.37
CA SER A 521 17.70 -13.08 44.24
C SER A 521 18.77 -12.66 45.28
N PRO A 522 19.58 -13.59 45.81
CA PRO A 522 20.74 -13.25 46.63
C PRO A 522 21.70 -12.30 45.88
N GLU A 523 22.39 -11.42 46.62
CA GLU A 523 23.25 -10.38 46.06
C GLU A 523 24.31 -10.93 45.07
N ARG A 524 24.89 -12.10 45.38
CA ARG A 524 25.88 -12.78 44.49
C ARG A 524 25.29 -13.38 43.21
N GLN A 525 23.96 -13.35 43.05
CA GLN A 525 23.22 -13.94 41.93
C GLN A 525 22.45 -12.87 41.12
N GLN A 526 22.73 -11.60 41.40
CA GLN A 526 22.11 -10.50 40.69
C GLN A 526 22.70 -10.36 39.28
N LEU A 527 21.81 -10.24 38.29
CA LEU A 527 22.17 -10.05 36.89
C LEU A 527 22.36 -8.58 36.59
N VAL A 528 23.39 -8.25 35.83
CA VAL A 528 23.66 -6.90 35.40
C VAL A 528 23.54 -6.87 33.86
N LEU A 529 22.42 -6.33 33.39
CA LEU A 529 22.15 -6.20 31.94
C LEU A 529 22.94 -5.06 31.32
N LYS A 530 23.53 -5.30 30.17
CA LYS A 530 24.08 -4.32 29.24
C LYS A 530 23.17 -4.25 28.02
N ALA A 531 22.95 -3.06 27.45
CA ALA A 531 22.17 -2.94 26.24
C ALA A 531 22.71 -1.86 25.31
N GLY A 532 22.63 -2.12 24.00
CA GLY A 532 22.99 -1.20 22.95
C GLY A 532 21.89 -1.09 21.89
N LEU A 533 21.52 0.13 21.53
CA LEU A 533 20.44 0.42 20.59
C LEU A 533 20.91 1.33 19.46
N HIS A 534 20.68 0.89 18.23
CA HIS A 534 20.99 1.66 17.01
C HIS A 534 19.93 1.42 15.92
N ALA A 535 19.78 2.40 15.03
CA ALA A 535 18.95 2.29 13.83
C ALA A 535 19.72 2.75 12.60
N GLY A 536 19.51 2.05 11.50
CA GLY A 536 20.15 2.37 10.23
C GLY A 536 19.91 1.30 9.17
N PRO A 537 20.54 1.43 8.00
CA PRO A 537 20.37 0.49 6.90
C PRO A 537 21.05 -0.85 7.18
N CYS A 538 20.40 -1.94 6.73
CA CYS A 538 20.95 -3.30 6.80
C CYS A 538 20.43 -4.16 5.65
N LEU A 539 20.81 -5.42 5.62
CA LEU A 539 20.33 -6.44 4.69
C LEU A 539 19.54 -7.48 5.46
N ALA A 540 18.33 -7.77 4.99
CA ALA A 540 17.58 -8.95 5.38
C ALA A 540 18.04 -10.14 4.54
N VAL A 541 18.38 -11.25 5.18
CA VAL A 541 18.92 -12.47 4.53
C VAL A 541 18.33 -13.74 5.14
N ASN A 542 18.48 -14.85 4.44
CA ASN A 542 18.30 -16.17 5.02
C ASN A 542 19.63 -16.64 5.62
N ALA A 543 19.66 -16.86 6.92
CA ALA A 543 20.80 -17.45 7.63
C ALA A 543 20.30 -18.66 8.46
N ASN A 544 20.78 -19.86 8.09
CA ASN A 544 20.39 -21.12 8.75
C ASN A 544 18.85 -21.32 8.81
N ASP A 545 18.19 -21.12 7.67
CA ASP A 545 16.73 -21.22 7.50
C ASP A 545 15.92 -20.31 8.45
N ARG A 546 16.52 -19.18 8.80
CA ARG A 546 15.86 -18.11 9.59
C ARG A 546 16.13 -16.75 8.97
N LEU A 547 15.15 -15.86 9.08
CA LEU A 547 15.32 -14.47 8.67
C LEU A 547 16.23 -13.75 9.67
N ASP A 548 17.38 -13.29 9.19
CA ASP A 548 18.41 -12.59 9.96
C ASP A 548 18.79 -11.26 9.28
N TYR A 549 19.57 -10.43 9.98
CA TYR A 549 19.98 -9.12 9.50
C TYR A 549 21.50 -8.98 9.56
N PHE A 550 22.08 -8.36 8.53
CA PHE A 550 23.52 -8.14 8.42
C PHE A 550 23.83 -6.70 7.96
N GLY A 551 24.94 -6.18 8.43
CA GLY A 551 25.45 -4.87 8.02
C GLY A 551 26.11 -4.10 9.16
N THR A 552 26.61 -2.90 8.82
CA THR A 552 27.29 -2.01 9.80
C THR A 552 26.35 -1.62 10.95
N THR A 553 25.07 -1.45 10.69
CA THR A 553 24.04 -1.15 11.70
C THR A 553 23.97 -2.24 12.78
N VAL A 554 24.00 -3.52 12.38
CA VAL A 554 24.02 -4.66 13.32
C VAL A 554 25.27 -4.63 14.19
N ASN A 555 26.44 -4.43 13.55
CA ASN A 555 27.71 -4.38 14.25
C ASN A 555 27.79 -3.20 15.22
N LEU A 556 27.25 -2.04 14.85
CA LEU A 556 27.26 -0.86 15.70
C LEU A 556 26.35 -1.04 16.92
N ALA A 557 25.16 -1.60 16.75
CA ALA A 557 24.29 -1.92 17.89
C ALA A 557 24.94 -2.89 18.89
N ALA A 558 25.65 -3.92 18.38
CA ALA A 558 26.40 -4.84 19.23
C ALA A 558 27.52 -4.12 19.99
N ARG A 559 28.32 -3.27 19.32
CA ARG A 559 29.40 -2.50 19.98
C ARG A 559 28.85 -1.54 21.04
N LEU A 560 27.70 -0.92 20.80
CA LEU A 560 27.06 -0.05 21.80
C LEU A 560 26.71 -0.83 23.08
N ALA A 561 26.26 -2.10 22.98
CA ALA A 561 26.08 -2.96 24.14
C ALA A 561 27.41 -3.24 24.87
N ASP A 562 28.52 -3.42 24.13
CA ASP A 562 29.83 -3.61 24.72
C ASP A 562 30.33 -2.36 25.48
N TYR A 563 30.01 -1.15 25.01
CA TYR A 563 30.35 0.10 25.71
C TYR A 563 29.60 0.30 27.02
N SER A 564 28.44 -0.33 27.18
CA SER A 564 27.68 -0.27 28.44
C SER A 564 28.50 -0.86 29.60
N ARG A 565 28.55 -0.13 30.71
CA ARG A 565 29.21 -0.58 31.94
C ARG A 565 28.35 -1.56 32.74
N GLY A 566 27.10 -1.71 32.35
CA GLY A 566 26.08 -2.54 33.01
C GLY A 566 25.07 -1.72 33.80
N GLY A 567 23.81 -2.11 33.74
CA GLY A 567 22.69 -1.39 34.33
C GLY A 567 22.26 -0.16 33.48
N GLU A 568 22.75 -0.03 32.25
CA GLU A 568 22.51 1.13 31.41
C GLU A 568 22.30 0.73 29.94
N LEU A 569 21.51 1.54 29.23
CA LEU A 569 21.28 1.48 27.78
C LEU A 569 22.17 2.49 27.07
N THR A 570 23.04 2.02 26.18
CA THR A 570 23.85 2.86 25.28
C THR A 570 23.11 3.02 23.97
N ILE A 571 22.88 4.26 23.52
CA ILE A 571 22.18 4.56 22.27
C ILE A 571 23.06 5.40 21.36
N SER A 572 22.84 5.30 20.05
CA SER A 572 23.48 6.20 19.10
C SER A 572 22.78 7.56 19.01
N ASP A 573 23.48 8.57 18.48
CA ASP A 573 22.94 9.92 18.29
C ASP A 573 21.69 9.89 17.36
N GLU A 574 21.68 9.03 16.34
CA GLU A 574 20.54 8.87 15.44
C GLU A 574 19.28 8.44 16.17
N ILE A 575 19.39 7.60 17.19
CA ILE A 575 18.27 7.20 18.06
C ILE A 575 17.89 8.37 18.97
N PHE A 576 18.86 9.03 19.61
CA PHE A 576 18.60 10.10 20.57
C PHE A 576 17.91 11.31 19.93
N LEU A 577 18.26 11.63 18.66
CA LEU A 577 17.69 12.75 17.93
C LEU A 577 16.22 12.53 17.49
N ARG A 578 15.70 11.30 17.58
CA ARG A 578 14.29 11.03 17.27
C ARG A 578 13.37 11.65 18.31
N ALA A 579 12.42 12.48 17.86
CA ALA A 579 11.52 13.21 18.75
C ALA A 579 10.73 12.29 19.69
N GLU A 580 10.27 11.15 19.16
CA GLU A 580 9.53 10.12 19.89
C GLU A 580 10.36 9.43 20.98
N VAL A 581 11.69 9.35 20.84
CA VAL A 581 12.61 8.83 21.86
C VAL A 581 12.89 9.92 22.90
N ARG A 582 13.19 11.16 22.46
CA ARG A 582 13.45 12.30 23.37
C ARG A 582 12.30 12.54 24.33
N GLN A 583 11.05 12.52 23.85
CA GLN A 583 9.87 12.67 24.73
C GLN A 583 9.80 11.65 25.85
N ARG A 584 10.36 10.45 25.67
CA ARG A 584 10.40 9.40 26.70
C ARG A 584 11.58 9.53 27.67
N PHE A 585 12.61 10.29 27.28
CA PHE A 585 13.71 10.65 28.20
C PHE A 585 13.29 11.69 29.22
N ASP A 586 12.36 12.58 28.84
CA ASP A 586 11.90 13.69 29.68
C ASP A 586 10.78 13.25 30.67
N GLN A 587 10.30 12.00 30.57
CA GLN A 587 9.32 11.36 31.47
C GLN A 587 9.97 10.43 32.48
#